data_24a89863b6a582cbcd2c4ea80d549a87
#
_entry.id   24a89863b6a582cbcd2c4ea80d549a87
#
_cell.length_a   1.000
_cell.length_b   1.000
_cell.length_c   1.000
_cell.angle_alpha   90.00
_cell.angle_beta   90.00
_cell.angle_gamma   90.00
#
_symmetry.space_group_name_H-M   'P 1'
#
loop_
_entity.id
_entity.type
_entity.pdbx_description
1 polymer ?
#
loop_
_entity_poly.entity_id
_entity_poly.type
_entity_poly.pdbx_seq_one_letter_code
_entity_poly.pdbx_strand_id
1 'polypeptide(L)'
;DEVYGDKMGVAGVKVKLKDGSIRDLNVPGIFTFVGLNVRNEILKQDDSKFLCNMEEGGQVSVDLKMQTSVAGLFAAGDLRKDAPKQVICAAGDGAVAALSAMAYIESLH
;
A
#
# COMPACT_ATOMS: atom_id res chain seq x y z
N ASP A 1 -16.00 -15.33 -10.80
CA ASP A 1 -16.51 -14.01 -11.15
C ASP A 1 -15.90 -13.57 -12.49
N GLU A 2 -16.71 -12.99 -13.37
CA GLU A 2 -16.29 -12.59 -14.71
C GLU A 2 -16.85 -11.20 -14.99
N VAL A 3 -15.97 -10.26 -15.39
CA VAL A 3 -16.36 -8.93 -15.90
C VAL A 3 -16.43 -9.02 -17.41
N TYR A 4 -17.51 -8.55 -18.00
CA TYR A 4 -17.68 -8.53 -19.45
C TYR A 4 -18.06 -7.13 -19.96
N GLY A 5 -17.77 -6.89 -21.22
CA GLY A 5 -18.04 -5.63 -21.89
C GLY A 5 -17.56 -5.65 -23.34
N ASP A 6 -17.53 -4.50 -23.96
CA ASP A 6 -17.09 -4.31 -25.33
C ASP A 6 -16.17 -3.07 -25.47
N LYS A 7 -15.99 -2.56 -26.69
CA LYS A 7 -15.18 -1.37 -26.96
C LYS A 7 -15.72 -0.08 -26.31
N MET A 8 -16.98 -0.09 -25.86
CA MET A 8 -17.62 1.05 -25.19
C MET A 8 -17.41 1.02 -23.69
N GLY A 9 -16.94 -0.10 -23.14
CA GLY A 9 -16.62 -0.27 -21.72
C GLY A 9 -17.28 -1.48 -21.08
N VAL A 10 -17.39 -1.43 -19.75
CA VAL A 10 -18.01 -2.50 -18.95
C VAL A 10 -19.50 -2.52 -19.21
N ALA A 11 -20.05 -3.71 -19.49
CA ALA A 11 -21.50 -3.95 -19.65
C ALA A 11 -22.10 -4.69 -18.45
N GLY A 12 -21.30 -5.47 -17.70
CA GLY A 12 -21.79 -6.19 -16.54
C GLY A 12 -20.75 -7.07 -15.87
N VAL A 13 -21.22 -7.75 -14.83
CA VAL A 13 -20.43 -8.75 -14.08
C VAL A 13 -21.28 -9.95 -13.69
N LYS A 14 -20.72 -11.15 -13.89
CA LYS A 14 -21.25 -12.39 -13.36
C LYS A 14 -20.64 -12.65 -11.99
N VAL A 15 -21.46 -12.78 -10.97
CA VAL A 15 -21.05 -13.02 -9.58
C VAL A 15 -21.51 -14.39 -9.14
N LYS A 16 -20.57 -15.19 -8.63
CA LYS A 16 -20.88 -16.48 -8.00
C LYS A 16 -21.31 -16.22 -6.55
N LEU A 17 -22.53 -16.59 -6.21
CA LEU A 17 -23.06 -16.48 -4.86
C LEU A 17 -22.55 -17.61 -3.96
N LYS A 18 -22.77 -17.47 -2.64
CA LYS A 18 -22.33 -18.47 -1.64
C LYS A 18 -23.00 -19.83 -1.81
N ASP A 19 -24.21 -19.85 -2.36
CA ASP A 19 -24.98 -21.07 -2.68
C ASP A 19 -24.53 -21.76 -3.99
N GLY A 20 -23.52 -21.18 -4.67
CA GLY A 20 -22.99 -21.67 -5.93
C GLY A 20 -23.71 -21.17 -7.19
N SER A 21 -24.85 -20.49 -7.04
CA SER A 21 -25.56 -19.89 -8.17
C SER A 21 -24.79 -18.72 -8.78
N ILE A 22 -25.03 -18.45 -10.07
CA ILE A 22 -24.44 -17.31 -10.77
C ILE A 22 -25.51 -16.24 -10.95
N ARG A 23 -25.20 -15.03 -10.55
CA ARG A 23 -26.04 -13.87 -10.77
C ARG A 23 -25.37 -12.93 -11.78
N ASP A 24 -26.11 -12.54 -12.79
CA ASP A 24 -25.67 -11.55 -13.77
C ASP A 24 -26.17 -10.16 -13.36
N LEU A 25 -25.23 -9.19 -13.27
CA LEU A 25 -25.51 -7.82 -12.89
C LEU A 25 -25.11 -6.91 -14.06
N ASN A 26 -26.09 -6.28 -14.71
CA ASN A 26 -25.86 -5.27 -15.73
C ASN A 26 -25.49 -3.94 -15.07
N VAL A 27 -24.22 -3.57 -15.17
CA VAL A 27 -23.67 -2.35 -14.58
C VAL A 27 -22.68 -1.67 -15.53
N PRO A 28 -22.72 -0.34 -15.67
CA PRO A 28 -21.82 0.38 -16.57
C PRO A 28 -20.41 0.58 -16.03
N GLY A 29 -20.15 0.17 -14.81
CA GLY A 29 -18.83 0.30 -14.16
C GLY A 29 -18.71 -0.53 -12.92
N ILE A 30 -17.47 -0.90 -12.57
CA ILE A 30 -17.14 -1.71 -11.41
C ILE A 30 -15.94 -1.06 -10.70
N PHE A 31 -16.06 -0.89 -9.39
CA PHE A 31 -14.98 -0.47 -8.51
C PHE A 31 -14.59 -1.60 -7.58
N THR A 32 -13.30 -1.98 -7.57
CA THR A 32 -12.80 -3.06 -6.72
C THR A 32 -12.15 -2.49 -5.47
N PHE A 33 -12.66 -2.86 -4.30
CA PHE A 33 -12.13 -2.47 -2.98
C PHE A 33 -11.85 -3.71 -2.13
N VAL A 34 -10.96 -4.59 -2.63
CA VAL A 34 -10.63 -5.87 -1.97
C VAL A 34 -9.41 -5.80 -1.07
N GLY A 35 -8.91 -4.62 -0.78
CA GLY A 35 -7.71 -4.39 0.03
C GLY A 35 -6.47 -4.13 -0.82
N LEU A 36 -5.34 -3.97 -0.14
CA LEU A 36 -4.07 -3.62 -0.75
C LEU A 36 -2.98 -4.58 -0.27
N ASN A 37 -2.14 -5.02 -1.17
CA ASN A 37 -0.90 -5.71 -0.85
C ASN A 37 0.22 -4.67 -0.73
N VAL A 38 0.92 -4.71 0.39
CA VAL A 38 2.07 -3.82 0.62
C VAL A 38 3.23 -4.26 -0.26
N ARG A 39 3.73 -3.36 -1.11
CA ARG A 39 4.90 -3.63 -1.95
C ARG A 39 6.17 -3.30 -1.18
N ASN A 40 6.72 -4.30 -0.51
CA ASN A 40 7.87 -4.19 0.39
C ASN A 40 9.07 -5.04 -0.07
N GLU A 41 9.02 -5.57 -1.29
CA GLU A 41 10.02 -6.48 -1.83
C GLU A 41 11.42 -5.85 -1.85
N ILE A 42 11.52 -4.55 -2.06
CA ILE A 42 12.79 -3.79 -2.06
C ILE A 42 13.50 -3.83 -0.70
N LEU A 43 12.76 -4.12 0.38
CA LEU A 43 13.31 -4.20 1.74
C LEU A 43 13.74 -5.61 2.13
N LYS A 44 13.51 -6.62 1.29
CA LYS A 44 13.95 -7.99 1.52
C LYS A 44 15.43 -8.14 1.25
N GLN A 45 16.08 -8.88 2.13
CA GLN A 45 17.46 -9.31 1.97
C GLN A 45 17.52 -10.72 1.36
N ASP A 46 18.72 -11.19 0.97
CA ASP A 46 18.92 -12.48 0.33
C ASP A 46 18.45 -13.68 1.17
N ASP A 47 18.46 -13.55 2.50
CA ASP A 47 17.99 -14.55 3.46
C ASP A 47 16.47 -14.48 3.73
N SER A 48 15.73 -13.74 2.92
CA SER A 48 14.28 -13.50 3.05
C SER A 48 13.87 -12.70 4.30
N LYS A 49 14.82 -12.18 5.08
CA LYS A 49 14.55 -11.25 6.16
C LYS A 49 14.36 -9.83 5.61
N PHE A 50 13.66 -9.02 6.39
CA PHE A 50 13.52 -7.61 6.06
C PHE A 50 14.66 -6.79 6.66
N LEU A 51 15.07 -5.73 5.93
CA LEU A 51 16.11 -4.79 6.36
C LEU A 51 15.74 -4.04 7.65
N CYS A 52 14.45 -3.77 7.84
CA CYS A 52 13.92 -3.02 8.99
C CYS A 52 12.72 -3.75 9.62
N ASN A 53 12.26 -3.24 10.76
CA ASN A 53 11.11 -3.82 11.47
C ASN A 53 9.83 -3.68 10.63
N MET A 54 9.11 -4.79 10.52
CA MET A 54 7.86 -4.90 9.78
C MET A 54 6.73 -5.36 10.71
N GLU A 55 5.51 -4.95 10.38
CA GLU A 55 4.29 -5.50 10.99
C GLU A 55 3.91 -6.83 10.32
N GLU A 56 3.02 -7.61 10.96
CA GLU A 56 2.54 -8.90 10.41
C GLU A 56 1.89 -8.75 9.03
N GLY A 57 1.24 -7.62 8.75
CA GLY A 57 0.63 -7.31 7.45
C GLY A 57 1.62 -6.82 6.39
N GLY A 58 2.94 -6.82 6.69
CA GLY A 58 3.98 -6.40 5.76
C GLY A 58 4.19 -4.89 5.65
N GLN A 59 3.58 -4.10 6.54
CA GLN A 59 3.84 -2.66 6.63
C GLN A 59 5.15 -2.40 7.38
N VAL A 60 5.81 -1.29 7.00
CA VAL A 60 7.03 -0.84 7.67
C VAL A 60 6.70 -0.12 8.97
N SER A 61 7.29 -0.54 10.08
CA SER A 61 7.19 0.18 11.35
C SER A 61 8.05 1.44 11.30
N VAL A 62 7.45 2.60 11.57
CA VAL A 62 8.12 3.90 11.60
C VAL A 62 7.71 4.69 12.84
N ASP A 63 8.55 5.65 13.24
CA ASP A 63 8.21 6.65 14.23
C ASP A 63 7.47 7.86 13.63
N LEU A 64 7.21 8.88 14.45
CA LEU A 64 6.56 10.14 14.01
C LEU A 64 7.40 10.96 13.02
N LYS A 65 8.68 10.65 12.88
CA LYS A 65 9.61 11.27 11.92
C LYS A 65 9.74 10.44 10.65
N MET A 66 8.90 9.42 10.46
CA MET A 66 8.95 8.46 9.35
C MET A 66 10.27 7.65 9.31
N GLN A 67 11.01 7.60 10.43
CA GLN A 67 12.26 6.84 10.53
C GLN A 67 11.95 5.38 10.85
N THR A 68 12.62 4.46 10.15
CA THR A 68 12.54 3.02 10.40
C THR A 68 13.47 2.61 11.55
N SER A 69 13.53 1.32 11.86
CA SER A 69 14.51 0.77 12.80
C SER A 69 15.97 0.83 12.31
N VAL A 70 16.19 1.22 11.06
CA VAL A 70 17.53 1.39 10.47
C VAL A 70 17.83 2.86 10.32
N ALA A 71 18.94 3.31 10.94
CA ALA A 71 19.37 4.70 10.87
C ALA A 71 19.59 5.14 9.42
N GLY A 72 19.04 6.29 9.04
CA GLY A 72 19.12 6.83 7.67
C GLY A 72 18.12 6.22 6.68
N LEU A 73 17.29 5.25 7.09
CA LEU A 73 16.21 4.69 6.29
C LEU A 73 14.86 5.21 6.78
N PHE A 74 14.09 5.80 5.87
CA PHE A 74 12.77 6.35 6.12
C PHE A 74 11.73 5.66 5.24
N ALA A 75 10.49 5.53 5.74
CA ALA A 75 9.37 5.00 4.95
C ALA A 75 8.14 5.90 5.14
N ALA A 76 7.48 6.22 4.04
CA ALA A 76 6.36 7.16 3.98
C ALA A 76 5.22 6.63 3.11
N GLY A 77 4.00 7.09 3.36
CA GLY A 77 2.81 6.71 2.59
C GLY A 77 2.25 5.35 2.95
N ASP A 78 1.55 4.73 2.01
CA ASP A 78 0.75 3.51 2.24
C ASP A 78 1.59 2.28 2.64
N LEU A 79 2.91 2.36 2.46
CA LEU A 79 3.86 1.33 2.87
C LEU A 79 3.99 1.22 4.39
N ARG A 80 3.82 2.32 5.12
CA ARG A 80 4.05 2.35 6.56
C ARG A 80 2.87 1.83 7.38
N LYS A 81 3.15 1.42 8.61
CA LYS A 81 2.16 1.08 9.63
C LYS A 81 1.15 2.23 9.82
N ASP A 82 -0.11 1.87 10.03
CA ASP A 82 -1.21 2.80 10.33
C ASP A 82 -1.42 3.91 9.27
N ALA A 83 -0.95 3.70 8.04
CA ALA A 83 -1.20 4.62 6.94
C ALA A 83 -2.70 4.68 6.61
N PRO A 84 -3.32 5.88 6.53
CA PRO A 84 -4.74 6.03 6.22
C PRO A 84 -5.11 5.65 4.77
N LYS A 85 -4.11 5.40 3.92
CA LYS A 85 -4.26 5.05 2.50
C LYS A 85 -5.02 6.13 1.72
N GLN A 86 -4.62 7.37 1.96
CA GLN A 86 -5.10 8.56 1.28
C GLN A 86 -3.91 9.32 0.67
N VAL A 87 -4.07 9.79 -0.56
CA VAL A 87 -3.02 10.51 -1.31
C VAL A 87 -2.46 11.70 -0.53
N ILE A 88 -3.34 12.48 0.11
CA ILE A 88 -2.91 13.64 0.89
C ILE A 88 -2.07 13.25 2.12
N CYS A 89 -2.40 12.12 2.76
CA CYS A 89 -1.63 11.61 3.89
C CYS A 89 -0.26 11.10 3.44
N ALA A 90 -0.22 10.37 2.32
CA ALA A 90 1.04 9.90 1.74
C ALA A 90 1.97 11.05 1.34
N ALA A 91 1.42 12.13 0.79
CA ALA A 91 2.16 13.35 0.48
C ALA A 91 2.71 14.04 1.75
N GLY A 92 1.89 14.13 2.81
CA GLY A 92 2.31 14.66 4.10
C GLY A 92 3.42 13.84 4.75
N ASP A 93 3.28 12.51 4.73
CA ASP A 93 4.33 11.58 5.21
C ASP A 93 5.65 11.80 4.45
N GLY A 94 5.59 11.97 3.12
CA GLY A 94 6.76 12.26 2.30
C GLY A 94 7.47 13.55 2.69
N ALA A 95 6.73 14.60 2.99
CA ALA A 95 7.29 15.86 3.48
C ALA A 95 7.98 15.68 4.83
N VAL A 96 7.35 14.97 5.78
CA VAL A 96 7.94 14.67 7.09
C VAL A 96 9.20 13.82 6.94
N ALA A 97 9.18 12.79 6.10
CA ALA A 97 10.34 11.93 5.84
C ALA A 97 11.52 12.74 5.26
N ALA A 98 11.25 13.63 4.30
CA ALA A 98 12.27 14.46 3.69
C ALA A 98 12.94 15.41 4.70
N LEU A 99 12.14 16.11 5.53
CA LEU A 99 12.67 16.99 6.58
C LEU A 99 13.47 16.20 7.63
N SER A 100 13.01 15.02 7.98
CA SER A 100 13.69 14.12 8.92
C SER A 100 15.02 13.60 8.36
N ALA A 101 15.05 13.29 7.06
CA ALA A 101 16.27 12.85 6.38
C ALA A 101 17.31 14.00 6.31
N MET A 102 16.87 15.23 6.04
CA MET A 102 17.74 16.41 6.10
C MET A 102 18.36 16.60 7.48
N ALA A 103 17.54 16.57 8.54
CA ALA A 103 18.03 16.69 9.91
C ALA A 103 18.99 15.54 10.29
N TYR A 104 18.73 14.33 9.80
CA TYR A 104 19.63 13.20 10.00
C TYR A 104 20.99 13.44 9.34
N ILE A 105 21.03 13.90 8.08
CA ILE A 105 22.28 14.21 7.36
C ILE A 105 23.07 15.29 8.08
N GLU A 106 22.40 16.37 8.53
CA GLU A 106 23.04 17.46 9.29
C GLU A 106 23.67 16.96 10.60
N SER A 107 23.04 15.96 11.26
CA SER A 107 23.56 15.38 12.49
C SER A 107 24.84 14.54 12.31
N LEU A 108 25.19 14.18 11.07
CA LEU A 108 26.40 13.41 10.75
C LEU A 108 27.64 14.29 10.58
N HIS A 109 27.43 15.60 10.52
CA HIS A 109 28.49 16.60 10.32
C HIS A 109 28.67 17.49 11.56
#